data_616db3d327fe9b11648c5379fcdce0d0
#
_entry.id   616db3d327fe9b11648c5379fcdce0d0
#
_cell.length_a   1.000
_cell.length_b   1.000
_cell.length_c   1.000
_cell.angle_alpha   90.00
_cell.angle_beta   90.00
_cell.angle_gamma   90.00
#
_symmetry.space_group_name_H-M   'P 1'
#
loop_
_entity.id
_entity.type
_entity.pdbx_description
1 polymer ?
#
loop_
_entity_poly.entity_id
_entity_poly.type
_entity_poly.pdbx_seq_one_letter_code
_entity_poly.pdbx_strand_id
1 'polypeptide(L)'
;MGVGNFFGMLPENLNQSKLYGVELDSISGRIGKLLYPDANIQIKGFEKTDYPNDFFDVAIGNVPFGAYKVNDRQYDRYNFMIHDYFLAKTIDQLRPGGVAALITTKGTMDKASPEVRKYLAERADLLGAIRLPNTAFKANAGTEVSADILFFQKRESLTKEMPEWINLDSDVNGITVNQYFVQHPEMILGEMKEVSGPYGMETTCAPMEGADLELQLAEAVKHIKGSMAPVVDVETELDEMPESIPADPN
;
A
#
# COMPACT_ATOMS: atom_id res chain seq x y z
N MET A 1 6.18 3.02 -10.48
CA MET A 1 6.98 1.78 -10.45
C MET A 1 8.49 2.04 -10.55
N GLY A 2 8.89 3.21 -10.96
CA GLY A 2 10.28 3.50 -11.30
C GLY A 2 10.76 2.62 -12.45
N VAL A 3 11.99 2.14 -12.36
CA VAL A 3 12.55 1.20 -13.34
C VAL A 3 12.20 -0.27 -13.08
N GLY A 4 11.31 -0.55 -12.11
CA GLY A 4 10.84 -1.91 -11.79
C GLY A 4 11.61 -2.61 -10.68
N ASN A 5 12.17 -1.88 -9.71
CA ASN A 5 12.94 -2.48 -8.61
C ASN A 5 12.18 -3.57 -7.87
N PHE A 6 10.86 -3.38 -7.63
CA PHE A 6 10.04 -4.42 -6.98
C PHE A 6 9.87 -5.68 -7.83
N PHE A 7 9.89 -5.57 -9.16
CA PHE A 7 9.83 -6.74 -10.04
C PHE A 7 11.09 -7.60 -9.91
N GLY A 8 12.26 -6.96 -9.80
CA GLY A 8 13.53 -7.66 -9.63
C GLY A 8 13.71 -8.33 -8.26
N MET A 9 12.83 -8.06 -7.31
CA MET A 9 12.87 -8.62 -5.95
C MET A 9 11.77 -9.66 -5.70
N LEU A 10 11.07 -10.12 -6.75
CA LEU A 10 10.05 -11.15 -6.60
C LEU A 10 10.66 -12.45 -6.08
N PRO A 11 10.04 -13.07 -5.05
CA PRO A 11 10.47 -14.36 -4.57
C PRO A 11 10.14 -15.46 -5.59
N GLU A 12 10.87 -16.59 -5.54
CA GLU A 12 10.76 -17.68 -6.52
C GLU A 12 9.33 -18.23 -6.69
N ASN A 13 8.57 -18.29 -5.61
CA ASN A 13 7.17 -18.75 -5.63
C ASN A 13 6.21 -17.81 -6.35
N LEU A 14 6.64 -16.58 -6.67
CA LEU A 14 5.86 -15.59 -7.44
C LEU A 14 6.44 -15.32 -8.84
N ASN A 15 7.44 -16.09 -9.29
CA ASN A 15 8.11 -15.86 -10.58
C ASN A 15 7.22 -16.07 -11.83
N GLN A 16 6.08 -16.76 -11.67
CA GLN A 16 5.07 -16.97 -12.73
C GLN A 16 3.96 -15.90 -12.72
N SER A 17 4.05 -14.92 -11.82
CA SER A 17 3.03 -13.87 -11.72
C SER A 17 3.02 -12.98 -12.96
N LYS A 18 1.81 -12.56 -13.38
CA LYS A 18 1.66 -11.52 -14.40
C LYS A 18 1.98 -10.15 -13.77
N LEU A 19 2.97 -9.46 -14.30
CA LEU A 19 3.46 -8.21 -13.76
C LEU A 19 2.81 -7.02 -14.46
N TYR A 20 2.34 -6.08 -13.65
CA TYR A 20 1.74 -4.83 -14.10
C TYR A 20 2.46 -3.65 -13.45
N GLY A 21 2.83 -2.66 -14.24
CA GLY A 21 3.51 -1.47 -13.75
C GLY A 21 2.93 -0.19 -14.32
N VAL A 22 2.88 0.85 -13.49
CA VAL A 22 2.50 2.21 -13.92
C VAL A 22 3.63 3.16 -13.54
N GLU A 23 4.09 3.94 -14.52
CA GLU A 23 5.14 4.94 -14.34
C GLU A 23 4.82 6.20 -15.12
N LEU A 24 4.90 7.34 -14.44
CA LEU A 24 4.64 8.64 -15.06
C LEU A 24 5.84 9.11 -15.88
N ASP A 25 7.06 8.93 -15.34
CA ASP A 25 8.28 9.34 -16.02
C ASP A 25 8.57 8.43 -17.22
N SER A 26 8.70 9.05 -18.39
CA SER A 26 8.86 8.33 -19.65
C SER A 26 10.22 7.62 -19.76
N ILE A 27 11.27 8.14 -19.12
CA ILE A 27 12.61 7.55 -19.15
C ILE A 27 12.60 6.29 -18.29
N SER A 28 12.20 6.41 -17.03
CA SER A 28 12.09 5.28 -16.09
C SER A 28 11.17 4.19 -16.62
N GLY A 29 10.01 4.57 -17.17
CA GLY A 29 9.06 3.62 -17.74
C GLY A 29 9.61 2.87 -18.96
N ARG A 30 10.39 3.53 -19.82
CA ARG A 30 11.06 2.88 -20.97
C ARG A 30 12.16 1.93 -20.52
N ILE A 31 12.94 2.31 -19.52
CA ILE A 31 13.93 1.43 -18.90
C ILE A 31 13.25 0.20 -18.33
N GLY A 32 12.15 0.38 -17.57
CA GLY A 32 11.37 -0.73 -17.03
C GLY A 32 10.88 -1.71 -18.10
N LYS A 33 10.36 -1.19 -19.24
CA LYS A 33 9.94 -2.04 -20.38
C LYS A 33 11.09 -2.83 -21.03
N LEU A 34 12.29 -2.30 -21.03
CA LEU A 34 13.46 -3.00 -21.55
C LEU A 34 13.96 -4.08 -20.57
N LEU A 35 13.89 -3.82 -19.27
CA LEU A 35 14.29 -4.78 -18.23
C LEU A 35 13.28 -5.91 -18.04
N TYR A 36 11.99 -5.62 -18.22
CA TYR A 36 10.88 -6.55 -17.99
C TYR A 36 9.95 -6.59 -19.21
N PRO A 37 10.39 -7.19 -20.34
CA PRO A 37 9.64 -7.14 -21.60
C PRO A 37 8.26 -7.83 -21.54
N ASP A 38 8.11 -8.84 -20.67
CA ASP A 38 6.87 -9.58 -20.48
C ASP A 38 5.89 -8.89 -19.53
N ALA A 39 6.31 -7.81 -18.85
CA ALA A 39 5.45 -7.07 -17.94
C ALA A 39 4.54 -6.07 -18.69
N ASN A 40 3.30 -5.93 -18.24
CA ASN A 40 2.38 -4.92 -18.73
C ASN A 40 2.70 -3.55 -18.08
N ILE A 41 3.56 -2.76 -18.70
CA ILE A 41 3.99 -1.46 -18.18
C ILE A 41 3.29 -0.34 -18.95
N GLN A 42 2.49 0.48 -18.23
CA GLN A 42 1.84 1.67 -18.75
C GLN A 42 2.64 2.93 -18.35
N ILE A 43 3.06 3.71 -19.37
CA ILE A 43 3.77 4.99 -19.14
C ILE A 43 2.74 6.12 -19.21
N LYS A 44 2.10 6.38 -18.06
CA LYS A 44 1.08 7.42 -17.89
C LYS A 44 0.82 7.67 -16.40
N GLY A 45 0.10 8.72 -16.07
CA GLY A 45 -0.35 8.95 -14.70
C GLY A 45 -1.31 7.86 -14.22
N PHE A 46 -1.28 7.54 -12.94
CA PHE A 46 -2.13 6.51 -12.35
C PHE A 46 -3.62 6.83 -12.48
N GLU A 47 -3.96 8.13 -12.50
CA GLU A 47 -5.33 8.62 -12.75
C GLU A 47 -5.86 8.31 -14.15
N LYS A 48 -4.97 7.97 -15.09
CA LYS A 48 -5.30 7.62 -16.48
C LYS A 48 -5.26 6.11 -16.75
N THR A 49 -5.07 5.30 -15.73
CA THR A 49 -5.10 3.84 -15.87
C THR A 49 -6.53 3.31 -15.86
N ASP A 50 -6.78 2.27 -16.65
CA ASP A 50 -8.11 1.68 -16.86
C ASP A 50 -8.19 0.27 -16.24
N TYR A 51 -7.37 -0.03 -15.25
CA TYR A 51 -7.47 -1.30 -14.55
C TYR A 51 -8.79 -1.37 -13.77
N PRO A 52 -9.54 -2.47 -13.88
CA PRO A 52 -10.80 -2.62 -13.16
C PRO A 52 -10.57 -2.73 -11.64
N ASN A 53 -11.64 -2.50 -10.89
CA ASN A 53 -11.66 -2.88 -9.48
C ASN A 53 -11.60 -4.41 -9.34
N ASP A 54 -11.18 -4.88 -8.19
CA ASP A 54 -11.14 -6.30 -7.83
C ASP A 54 -10.29 -7.16 -8.79
N PHE A 55 -9.20 -6.60 -9.31
CA PHE A 55 -8.40 -7.23 -10.36
C PHE A 55 -7.07 -7.82 -9.86
N PHE A 56 -6.34 -7.11 -8.98
CA PHE A 56 -4.99 -7.52 -8.60
C PHE A 56 -4.99 -8.40 -7.35
N ASP A 57 -4.12 -9.42 -7.33
CA ASP A 57 -3.85 -10.24 -6.14
C ASP A 57 -2.97 -9.51 -5.13
N VAL A 58 -1.93 -8.84 -5.66
CA VAL A 58 -0.92 -8.14 -4.87
C VAL A 58 -0.64 -6.76 -5.46
N ALA A 59 -0.56 -5.75 -4.61
CA ALA A 59 -0.08 -4.44 -4.97
C ALA A 59 1.09 -4.03 -4.07
N ILE A 60 2.20 -3.62 -4.68
CA ILE A 60 3.38 -3.17 -3.94
C ILE A 60 3.92 -1.89 -4.55
N GLY A 61 4.33 -0.94 -3.73
CA GLY A 61 4.88 0.30 -4.26
C GLY A 61 5.26 1.32 -3.21
N ASN A 62 6.06 2.27 -3.66
CA ASN A 62 6.31 3.53 -2.96
C ASN A 62 5.47 4.59 -3.68
N VAL A 63 4.42 5.09 -3.02
CA VAL A 63 3.52 6.08 -3.62
C VAL A 63 4.20 7.45 -3.70
N PRO A 64 3.82 8.32 -4.64
CA PRO A 64 4.39 9.66 -4.71
C PRO A 64 4.02 10.48 -3.48
N PHE A 65 5.00 11.21 -2.93
CA PHE A 65 4.82 12.13 -1.82
C PHE A 65 4.62 13.54 -2.34
N GLY A 66 3.62 14.24 -1.84
CA GLY A 66 3.40 15.63 -2.25
C GLY A 66 2.12 16.25 -1.72
N ALA A 67 2.13 17.59 -1.65
CA ALA A 67 0.99 18.40 -1.23
C ALA A 67 0.14 18.86 -2.44
N TYR A 68 -0.12 17.94 -3.37
CA TYR A 68 -0.95 18.20 -4.56
C TYR A 68 -1.94 17.04 -4.78
N LYS A 69 -2.86 17.25 -5.70
CA LYS A 69 -3.95 16.32 -6.03
C LYS A 69 -3.92 16.03 -7.52
N VAL A 70 -4.55 14.93 -7.91
CA VAL A 70 -4.82 14.58 -9.30
C VAL A 70 -6.32 14.56 -9.52
N ASN A 71 -6.75 14.73 -10.78
CA ASN A 71 -8.17 14.68 -11.15
C ASN A 71 -8.50 13.25 -11.59
N ASP A 72 -9.35 12.60 -10.81
CA ASP A 72 -9.95 11.31 -11.12
C ASP A 72 -11.40 11.34 -10.65
N ARG A 73 -12.37 11.32 -11.57
CA ARG A 73 -13.81 11.49 -11.28
C ARG A 73 -14.33 10.57 -10.18
N GLN A 74 -13.76 9.38 -10.05
CA GLN A 74 -14.16 8.42 -9.02
C GLN A 74 -13.79 8.90 -7.62
N TYR A 75 -12.66 9.63 -7.50
CA TYR A 75 -12.07 10.03 -6.22
C TYR A 75 -12.15 11.53 -5.93
N ASP A 76 -12.50 12.38 -6.91
CA ASP A 76 -12.52 13.85 -6.77
C ASP A 76 -13.35 14.34 -5.57
N ARG A 77 -14.46 13.66 -5.28
CA ARG A 77 -15.35 13.98 -4.14
C ARG A 77 -14.69 13.86 -2.77
N TYR A 78 -13.64 13.03 -2.64
CA TYR A 78 -12.93 12.80 -1.36
C TYR A 78 -11.81 13.80 -1.16
N ASN A 79 -11.42 14.54 -2.19
CA ASN A 79 -10.39 15.58 -2.12
C ASN A 79 -9.04 15.10 -1.57
N PHE A 80 -8.66 13.86 -1.86
CA PHE A 80 -7.45 13.22 -1.38
C PHE A 80 -6.18 13.90 -1.91
N MET A 81 -5.13 13.97 -1.06
CA MET A 81 -3.78 14.25 -1.51
C MET A 81 -3.26 13.10 -2.36
N ILE A 82 -2.22 13.33 -3.18
CA ILE A 82 -1.70 12.34 -4.13
C ILE A 82 -1.40 10.98 -3.47
N HIS A 83 -0.74 10.96 -2.33
CA HIS A 83 -0.42 9.72 -1.61
C HIS A 83 -1.68 8.97 -1.13
N ASP A 84 -2.68 9.69 -0.61
CA ASP A 84 -3.95 9.11 -0.17
C ASP A 84 -4.78 8.56 -1.34
N TYR A 85 -4.78 9.30 -2.46
CA TYR A 85 -5.41 8.85 -3.69
C TYR A 85 -4.82 7.54 -4.21
N PHE A 86 -3.48 7.43 -4.18
CA PHE A 86 -2.82 6.19 -4.59
C PHE A 86 -3.22 5.01 -3.70
N LEU A 87 -3.29 5.21 -2.38
CA LEU A 87 -3.76 4.18 -1.45
C LEU A 87 -5.21 3.78 -1.77
N ALA A 88 -6.11 4.75 -1.88
CA ALA A 88 -7.52 4.51 -2.12
C ALA A 88 -7.75 3.72 -3.42
N LYS A 89 -7.18 4.18 -4.54
CA LYS A 89 -7.31 3.52 -5.84
C LYS A 89 -6.68 2.14 -5.87
N THR A 90 -5.51 1.97 -5.24
CA THR A 90 -4.85 0.67 -5.15
C THR A 90 -5.72 -0.35 -4.39
N ILE A 91 -6.29 0.06 -3.25
CA ILE A 91 -7.19 -0.83 -2.47
C ILE A 91 -8.44 -1.20 -3.28
N ASP A 92 -9.03 -0.26 -4.04
CA ASP A 92 -10.19 -0.57 -4.88
C ASP A 92 -9.85 -1.58 -5.99
N GLN A 93 -8.64 -1.51 -6.55
CA GLN A 93 -8.18 -2.40 -7.62
C GLN A 93 -7.71 -3.77 -7.13
N LEU A 94 -7.50 -3.98 -5.83
CA LEU A 94 -7.25 -5.32 -5.29
C LEU A 94 -8.52 -6.15 -5.31
N ARG A 95 -8.40 -7.45 -5.64
CA ARG A 95 -9.51 -8.39 -5.46
C ARG A 95 -9.78 -8.63 -3.97
N PRO A 96 -10.97 -9.11 -3.61
CA PRO A 96 -11.23 -9.61 -2.26
C PRO A 96 -10.15 -10.61 -1.81
N GLY A 97 -9.64 -10.44 -0.59
CA GLY A 97 -8.52 -11.23 -0.06
C GLY A 97 -7.14 -10.86 -0.61
N GLY A 98 -7.05 -10.01 -1.63
CA GLY A 98 -5.79 -9.49 -2.16
C GLY A 98 -5.09 -8.57 -1.15
N VAL A 99 -3.76 -8.44 -1.26
CA VAL A 99 -2.94 -7.71 -0.29
C VAL A 99 -2.18 -6.55 -0.93
N ALA A 100 -2.00 -5.48 -0.16
CA ALA A 100 -1.15 -4.36 -0.52
C ALA A 100 -0.05 -4.14 0.50
N ALA A 101 1.17 -3.80 0.01
CA ALA A 101 2.27 -3.28 0.81
C ALA A 101 2.74 -1.96 0.21
N LEU A 102 2.39 -0.85 0.83
CA LEU A 102 2.58 0.48 0.26
C LEU A 102 3.39 1.38 1.20
N ILE A 103 4.43 2.01 0.67
CA ILE A 103 5.20 3.04 1.37
C ILE A 103 4.52 4.38 1.10
N THR A 104 4.18 5.09 2.16
CA THR A 104 3.53 6.40 2.11
C THR A 104 4.15 7.36 3.14
N THR A 105 3.74 8.64 3.12
CA THR A 105 4.16 9.58 4.15
C THR A 105 3.49 9.24 5.49
N LYS A 106 4.13 9.58 6.61
CA LYS A 106 3.49 9.49 7.94
C LYS A 106 2.14 10.24 8.02
N GLY A 107 1.97 11.24 7.15
CA GLY A 107 0.75 12.04 7.10
C GLY A 107 -0.52 11.26 6.77
N THR A 108 -0.44 10.11 6.11
CA THR A 108 -1.62 9.25 5.91
C THR A 108 -2.17 8.76 7.25
N MET A 109 -1.29 8.31 8.14
CA MET A 109 -1.68 7.80 9.45
C MET A 109 -1.94 8.92 10.47
N ASP A 110 -1.12 9.99 10.49
CA ASP A 110 -1.10 10.98 11.57
C ASP A 110 -1.87 12.28 11.30
N LYS A 111 -2.38 12.51 10.09
CA LYS A 111 -3.14 13.76 9.86
C LYS A 111 -4.44 13.80 10.66
N ALA A 112 -4.84 15.01 11.08
CA ALA A 112 -6.03 15.23 11.89
C ALA A 112 -7.32 14.73 11.20
N SER A 113 -7.46 14.96 9.87
CA SER A 113 -8.61 14.44 9.11
C SER A 113 -8.53 12.91 8.97
N PRO A 114 -9.54 12.16 9.45
CA PRO A 114 -9.57 10.69 9.35
C PRO A 114 -10.11 10.17 8.02
N GLU A 115 -10.46 11.02 7.06
CA GLU A 115 -11.25 10.65 5.88
C GLU A 115 -10.62 9.54 5.04
N VAL A 116 -9.30 9.60 4.78
CA VAL A 116 -8.64 8.53 4.05
C VAL A 116 -8.58 7.24 4.87
N ARG A 117 -8.31 7.34 6.18
CA ARG A 117 -8.27 6.17 7.06
C ARG A 117 -9.64 5.47 7.12
N LYS A 118 -10.74 6.23 7.21
CA LYS A 118 -12.10 5.69 7.11
C LYS A 118 -12.34 5.01 5.76
N TYR A 119 -11.96 5.67 4.66
CA TYR A 119 -12.10 5.10 3.32
C TYR A 119 -11.43 3.74 3.19
N LEU A 120 -10.18 3.65 3.69
CA LEU A 120 -9.40 2.42 3.67
C LEU A 120 -10.02 1.35 4.59
N ALA A 121 -10.40 1.74 5.83
CA ALA A 121 -10.98 0.84 6.83
C ALA A 121 -12.31 0.22 6.41
N GLU A 122 -13.14 0.95 5.65
CA GLU A 122 -14.36 0.41 5.06
C GLU A 122 -14.09 -0.76 4.09
N ARG A 123 -12.91 -0.79 3.46
CA ARG A 123 -12.58 -1.65 2.30
C ARG A 123 -11.54 -2.70 2.59
N ALA A 124 -10.68 -2.47 3.56
CA ALA A 124 -9.54 -3.33 3.85
C ALA A 124 -9.24 -3.40 5.34
N ASP A 125 -8.69 -4.53 5.77
CA ASP A 125 -8.09 -4.70 7.08
C ASP A 125 -6.64 -4.18 7.04
N LEU A 126 -6.27 -3.37 8.03
CA LEU A 126 -4.87 -3.03 8.28
C LEU A 126 -4.20 -4.24 8.95
N LEU A 127 -3.36 -4.95 8.21
CA LEU A 127 -2.59 -6.07 8.74
C LEU A 127 -1.44 -5.60 9.65
N GLY A 128 -0.99 -4.38 9.41
CA GLY A 128 0.00 -3.69 10.20
C GLY A 128 0.59 -2.48 9.50
N ALA A 129 1.33 -1.67 10.27
CA ALA A 129 2.04 -0.51 9.77
C ALA A 129 3.43 -0.43 10.42
N ILE A 130 4.45 -0.08 9.65
CA ILE A 130 5.83 0.09 10.14
C ILE A 130 6.25 1.53 9.86
N ARG A 131 6.59 2.29 10.91
CA ARG A 131 7.12 3.64 10.78
C ARG A 131 8.63 3.62 10.65
N LEU A 132 9.11 4.18 9.56
CA LEU A 132 10.52 4.29 9.24
C LEU A 132 11.12 5.59 9.79
N PRO A 133 12.38 5.57 10.23
CA PRO A 133 13.10 6.80 10.58
C PRO A 133 13.24 7.70 9.34
N ASN A 134 13.31 9.01 9.56
CA ASN A 134 13.37 10.03 8.50
C ASN A 134 14.61 9.91 7.60
N THR A 135 15.61 9.17 8.01
CA THR A 135 16.84 8.89 7.25
C THR A 135 16.75 7.67 6.34
N ALA A 136 15.65 6.90 6.39
CA ALA A 136 15.51 5.64 5.64
C ALA A 136 15.73 5.80 4.12
N PHE A 137 15.40 6.96 3.54
CA PHE A 137 15.58 7.23 2.12
C PHE A 137 16.72 8.22 1.82
N LYS A 138 17.50 8.66 2.82
CA LYS A 138 18.53 9.67 2.66
C LYS A 138 19.61 9.24 1.69
N ALA A 139 20.08 7.98 1.78
CA ALA A 139 21.14 7.46 0.90
C ALA A 139 20.68 7.33 -0.56
N ASN A 140 19.41 6.99 -0.81
CA ASN A 140 18.91 6.66 -2.15
C ASN A 140 18.17 7.83 -2.83
N ALA A 141 17.48 8.67 -2.06
CA ALA A 141 16.66 9.75 -2.59
C ALA A 141 17.12 11.15 -2.14
N GLY A 142 18.15 11.25 -1.27
CA GLY A 142 18.66 12.52 -0.76
C GLY A 142 17.66 13.33 0.08
N THR A 143 16.58 12.69 0.55
CA THR A 143 15.51 13.33 1.33
C THR A 143 15.41 12.75 2.72
N GLU A 144 15.09 13.60 3.69
CA GLU A 144 14.78 13.21 5.07
C GLU A 144 13.28 13.35 5.29
N VAL A 145 12.56 12.23 5.29
CA VAL A 145 11.11 12.20 5.49
C VAL A 145 10.71 10.95 6.26
N SER A 146 9.93 11.12 7.31
CA SER A 146 9.31 9.99 8.01
C SER A 146 8.21 9.39 7.14
N ALA A 147 8.31 8.10 6.91
CA ALA A 147 7.40 7.35 6.06
C ALA A 147 6.86 6.12 6.79
N ASP A 148 5.71 5.64 6.37
CA ASP A 148 5.09 4.42 6.87
C ASP A 148 5.01 3.38 5.75
N ILE A 149 5.28 2.11 6.07
CA ILE A 149 4.92 0.97 5.23
C ILE A 149 3.61 0.45 5.77
N LEU A 150 2.56 0.49 4.94
CA LEU A 150 1.22 0.05 5.31
C LEU A 150 0.90 -1.27 4.62
N PHE A 151 0.43 -2.23 5.40
CA PHE A 151 0.02 -3.55 4.90
C PHE A 151 -1.48 -3.70 5.05
N PHE A 152 -2.17 -3.92 3.93
CA PHE A 152 -3.62 -4.06 3.89
C PHE A 152 -4.04 -5.37 3.24
N GLN A 153 -5.18 -5.90 3.67
CA GLN A 153 -5.89 -6.97 2.98
C GLN A 153 -7.29 -6.51 2.60
N LYS A 154 -7.63 -6.61 1.31
CA LYS A 154 -8.96 -6.23 0.80
C LYS A 154 -10.04 -7.12 1.41
N ARG A 155 -11.11 -6.50 1.91
CA ARG A 155 -12.29 -7.20 2.41
C ARG A 155 -13.15 -7.72 1.26
N GLU A 156 -13.95 -8.74 1.53
CA GLU A 156 -14.95 -9.24 0.59
C GLU A 156 -16.12 -8.27 0.42
N SER A 157 -16.44 -7.50 1.45
CA SER A 157 -17.52 -6.53 1.46
C SER A 157 -17.16 -5.29 2.28
N LEU A 158 -17.83 -4.18 1.98
CA LEU A 158 -17.69 -2.95 2.75
C LEU A 158 -18.21 -3.13 4.18
N THR A 159 -17.49 -2.56 5.14
CA THR A 159 -17.94 -2.51 6.54
C THR A 159 -18.23 -1.07 6.97
N LYS A 160 -19.16 -0.94 7.92
CA LYS A 160 -19.40 0.33 8.64
C LYS A 160 -18.70 0.36 10.00
N GLU A 161 -18.14 -0.76 10.44
CA GLU A 161 -17.38 -0.85 11.68
C GLU A 161 -16.03 -0.21 11.48
N MET A 162 -15.75 0.80 12.30
CA MET A 162 -14.50 1.56 12.22
C MET A 162 -13.54 1.05 13.29
N PRO A 163 -12.36 0.55 12.89
CA PRO A 163 -11.31 0.14 13.82
C PRO A 163 -10.67 1.36 14.49
N GLU A 164 -10.00 1.13 15.61
CA GLU A 164 -9.37 2.19 16.41
C GLU A 164 -8.28 2.95 15.65
N TRP A 165 -7.56 2.29 14.73
CA TRP A 165 -6.48 2.92 13.98
C TRP A 165 -6.92 4.06 13.03
N ILE A 166 -8.22 4.33 12.88
CA ILE A 166 -8.68 5.54 12.19
C ILE A 166 -8.44 6.81 13.01
N ASN A 167 -8.24 6.68 14.32
CA ASN A 167 -8.08 7.77 15.28
C ASN A 167 -6.60 8.08 15.53
N LEU A 168 -6.39 9.22 16.15
CA LEU A 168 -5.11 9.63 16.72
C LEU A 168 -5.17 9.53 18.24
N ASP A 169 -4.00 9.34 18.85
CA ASP A 169 -3.82 9.38 20.30
C ASP A 169 -2.42 9.93 20.62
N SER A 170 -2.10 10.07 21.89
CA SER A 170 -0.78 10.53 22.32
C SER A 170 0.10 9.37 22.72
N ASP A 171 1.35 9.37 22.24
CA ASP A 171 2.36 8.44 22.70
C ASP A 171 2.80 8.74 24.16
N VAL A 172 3.71 7.95 24.68
CA VAL A 172 4.25 8.08 26.06
C VAL A 172 4.96 9.42 26.32
N ASN A 173 5.34 10.13 25.26
CA ASN A 173 5.99 11.44 25.31
C ASN A 173 5.02 12.59 25.07
N GLY A 174 3.72 12.30 24.90
CA GLY A 174 2.69 13.29 24.59
C GLY A 174 2.64 13.74 23.12
N ILE A 175 3.36 13.05 22.23
CA ILE A 175 3.35 13.34 20.80
C ILE A 175 2.13 12.67 20.16
N THR A 176 1.35 13.46 19.40
CA THR A 176 0.18 12.93 18.68
C THR A 176 0.62 12.09 17.50
N VAL A 177 0.21 10.82 17.50
CA VAL A 177 0.45 9.83 16.45
C VAL A 177 -0.83 9.02 16.20
N ASN A 178 -0.82 8.18 15.18
CA ASN A 178 -1.92 7.25 14.97
C ASN A 178 -2.06 6.28 16.14
N GLN A 179 -3.31 5.97 16.53
CA GLN A 179 -3.59 5.06 17.65
C GLN A 179 -2.96 3.67 17.46
N TYR A 180 -2.81 3.20 16.22
CA TYR A 180 -2.08 1.97 15.92
C TYR A 180 -0.67 1.99 16.51
N PHE A 181 0.07 3.08 16.32
CA PHE A 181 1.45 3.19 16.82
C PHE A 181 1.53 3.39 18.34
N VAL A 182 0.47 3.90 18.97
CA VAL A 182 0.38 3.94 20.45
C VAL A 182 0.21 2.53 21.01
N GLN A 183 -0.57 1.70 20.34
CA GLN A 183 -0.80 0.30 20.72
C GLN A 183 0.35 -0.63 20.33
N HIS A 184 1.12 -0.27 19.30
CA HIS A 184 2.22 -1.04 18.73
C HIS A 184 3.50 -0.19 18.63
N PRO A 185 4.08 0.25 19.76
CA PRO A 185 5.28 1.10 19.74
C PRO A 185 6.51 0.39 19.13
N GLU A 186 6.54 -0.94 19.14
CA GLU A 186 7.58 -1.77 18.51
C GLU A 186 7.59 -1.62 16.98
N MET A 187 6.51 -1.11 16.40
CA MET A 187 6.41 -0.86 14.96
C MET A 187 6.95 0.51 14.53
N ILE A 188 7.45 1.32 15.48
CA ILE A 188 8.16 2.58 15.20
C ILE A 188 9.66 2.29 15.25
N LEU A 189 10.33 2.31 14.09
CA LEU A 189 11.76 1.97 13.98
C LEU A 189 12.68 3.18 14.25
N GLY A 190 12.28 4.04 15.17
CA GLY A 190 13.00 5.24 15.56
C GLY A 190 12.39 5.87 16.80
N GLU A 191 12.74 7.11 17.07
CA GLU A 191 12.18 7.91 18.15
C GLU A 191 11.31 9.03 17.58
N MET A 192 10.05 9.12 18.05
CA MET A 192 9.20 10.25 17.72
C MET A 192 9.70 11.51 18.42
N LYS A 193 9.91 12.58 17.66
CA LYS A 193 10.39 13.88 18.17
C LYS A 193 9.63 15.04 17.52
N GLU A 194 9.47 16.12 18.27
CA GLU A 194 9.05 17.39 17.72
C GLU A 194 10.28 18.18 17.26
N VAL A 195 10.22 18.71 16.05
CA VAL A 195 11.29 19.49 15.44
C VAL A 195 10.73 20.79 14.87
N SER A 196 11.57 21.82 14.80
CA SER A 196 11.19 23.07 14.14
C SER A 196 11.26 22.90 12.64
N GLY A 197 10.11 22.93 11.97
CA GLY A 197 10.00 22.88 10.52
C GLY A 197 9.78 24.27 9.89
N PRO A 198 9.73 24.34 8.56
CA PRO A 198 9.54 25.61 7.83
C PRO A 198 8.22 26.32 8.15
N TYR A 199 7.21 25.61 8.63
CA TYR A 199 5.85 26.11 8.89
C TYR A 199 5.43 26.01 10.37
N GLY A 200 6.37 25.71 11.25
CA GLY A 200 6.13 25.55 12.70
C GLY A 200 6.68 24.25 13.24
N MET A 201 6.21 23.86 14.44
CA MET A 201 6.59 22.56 15.02
C MET A 201 5.95 21.43 14.22
N GLU A 202 6.76 20.45 13.88
CA GLU A 202 6.33 19.23 13.19
C GLU A 202 6.96 17.99 13.84
N THR A 203 6.27 16.87 13.72
CA THR A 203 6.76 15.60 14.26
C THR A 203 7.64 14.88 13.23
N THR A 204 8.68 14.22 13.71
CA THR A 204 9.55 13.35 12.90
C THR A 204 9.86 12.07 13.65
N CYS A 205 10.19 11.01 12.92
CA CYS A 205 10.75 9.79 13.47
C CYS A 205 12.27 9.85 13.27
N ALA A 206 13.03 10.13 14.32
CA ALA A 206 14.49 10.17 14.26
C ALA A 206 15.08 8.75 14.36
N PRO A 207 16.22 8.45 13.69
CA PRO A 207 16.86 7.14 13.85
C PRO A 207 17.36 6.95 15.28
N MET A 208 17.29 5.72 15.79
CA MET A 208 17.92 5.35 17.06
C MET A 208 19.44 5.26 16.87
N GLU A 209 20.19 5.79 17.82
CA GLU A 209 21.65 5.73 17.78
C GLU A 209 22.16 4.28 17.83
N GLY A 210 23.02 3.92 16.88
CA GLY A 210 23.58 2.57 16.78
C GLY A 210 22.62 1.47 16.30
N ALA A 211 21.38 1.81 15.98
CA ALA A 211 20.43 0.83 15.45
C ALA A 211 20.68 0.52 13.97
N ASP A 212 20.52 -0.75 13.61
CA ASP A 212 20.53 -1.23 12.24
C ASP A 212 19.08 -1.34 11.73
N LEU A 213 18.74 -0.50 10.73
CA LEU A 213 17.39 -0.44 10.18
C LEU A 213 16.98 -1.77 9.51
N GLU A 214 17.89 -2.49 8.88
CA GLU A 214 17.61 -3.76 8.22
C GLU A 214 17.19 -4.82 9.25
N LEU A 215 17.92 -4.91 10.39
CA LEU A 215 17.58 -5.80 11.48
C LEU A 215 16.24 -5.40 12.13
N GLN A 216 16.01 -4.10 12.35
CA GLN A 216 14.74 -3.61 12.88
C GLN A 216 13.54 -3.96 11.95
N LEU A 217 13.70 -3.77 10.63
CA LEU A 217 12.68 -4.15 9.64
C LEU A 217 12.43 -5.65 9.66
N ALA A 218 13.48 -6.47 9.67
CA ALA A 218 13.36 -7.93 9.70
C ALA A 218 12.59 -8.42 10.95
N GLU A 219 12.71 -7.72 12.08
CA GLU A 219 11.94 -8.02 13.29
C GLU A 219 10.49 -7.53 13.17
N ALA A 220 10.28 -6.27 12.75
CA ALA A 220 8.95 -5.67 12.65
C ALA A 220 8.04 -6.45 11.68
N VAL A 221 8.57 -6.93 10.54
CA VAL A 221 7.81 -7.71 9.56
C VAL A 221 7.20 -8.99 10.14
N LYS A 222 7.82 -9.58 11.19
CA LYS A 222 7.27 -10.79 11.84
C LYS A 222 5.94 -10.55 12.55
N HIS A 223 5.63 -9.31 12.88
CA HIS A 223 4.35 -8.91 13.48
C HIS A 223 3.23 -8.76 12.44
N ILE A 224 3.58 -8.64 11.15
CA ILE A 224 2.59 -8.54 10.06
C ILE A 224 2.03 -9.94 9.79
N LYS A 225 0.73 -10.10 10.01
CA LYS A 225 0.03 -11.39 9.80
C LYS A 225 -1.09 -11.20 8.80
N GLY A 226 -1.01 -11.94 7.72
CA GLY A 226 -2.04 -12.02 6.70
C GLY A 226 -1.99 -13.37 6.00
N SER A 227 -3.09 -13.79 5.42
CA SER A 227 -3.16 -14.99 4.57
C SER A 227 -3.88 -14.63 3.29
N MET A 228 -3.31 -14.97 2.15
CA MET A 228 -4.01 -14.87 0.88
C MET A 228 -4.90 -16.08 0.70
N ALA A 229 -6.19 -15.86 0.46
CA ALA A 229 -7.07 -16.93 0.02
C ALA A 229 -6.61 -17.42 -1.36
N PRO A 230 -6.54 -18.74 -1.60
CA PRO A 230 -6.22 -19.27 -2.92
C PRO A 230 -7.23 -18.76 -3.95
N VAL A 231 -6.75 -18.46 -5.16
CA VAL A 231 -7.62 -18.17 -6.29
C VAL A 231 -8.31 -19.48 -6.65
N VAL A 232 -9.64 -19.52 -6.52
CA VAL A 232 -10.42 -20.63 -7.08
C VAL A 232 -10.53 -20.34 -8.57
N ASP A 233 -9.82 -21.08 -9.40
CA ASP A 233 -10.00 -21.05 -10.84
C ASP A 233 -11.41 -21.59 -11.16
N VAL A 234 -12.31 -20.70 -11.52
CA VAL A 234 -13.69 -21.03 -11.90
C VAL A 234 -13.74 -21.86 -13.19
N GLU A 235 -12.63 -21.96 -13.93
CA GLU A 235 -12.53 -22.79 -15.16
C GLU A 235 -12.59 -24.30 -14.87
N THR A 236 -12.30 -24.75 -13.65
CA THR A 236 -12.34 -26.20 -13.31
C THR A 236 -13.75 -26.73 -13.02
N GLU A 237 -14.73 -25.85 -12.75
CA GLU A 237 -16.11 -26.31 -12.48
C GLU A 237 -16.98 -26.50 -13.73
N LEU A 238 -16.52 -26.04 -14.91
CA LEU A 238 -17.28 -26.21 -16.15
C LEU A 238 -17.06 -27.57 -16.87
N ASP A 239 -16.00 -28.29 -16.48
CA ASP A 239 -15.70 -29.62 -17.09
C ASP A 239 -16.43 -30.78 -16.40
N GLU A 240 -17.17 -30.56 -15.31
CA GLU A 240 -17.95 -31.59 -14.62
C GLU A 240 -19.48 -31.50 -14.88
N MET A 241 -19.93 -30.83 -15.91
CA MET A 241 -21.34 -30.94 -16.31
C MET A 241 -21.58 -32.29 -16.98
N PRO A 242 -22.48 -33.13 -16.44
CA PRO A 242 -22.76 -34.46 -17.05
C PRO A 242 -23.35 -34.27 -18.44
N GLU A 243 -22.81 -35.07 -19.40
CA GLU A 243 -23.30 -35.14 -20.76
C GLU A 243 -24.82 -35.32 -20.79
N SER A 244 -25.46 -34.59 -21.66
CA SER A 244 -26.88 -34.57 -21.90
C SER A 244 -27.50 -35.98 -22.00
N ILE A 245 -28.57 -36.20 -21.25
CA ILE A 245 -29.45 -37.37 -21.35
C ILE A 245 -29.93 -37.50 -22.79
N PRO A 246 -29.77 -38.66 -23.47
CA PRO A 246 -30.25 -38.87 -24.82
C PRO A 246 -31.78 -38.76 -24.85
N ALA A 247 -32.32 -38.02 -25.83
CA ALA A 247 -33.73 -37.96 -26.08
C ALA A 247 -34.28 -39.32 -26.44
N ASP A 248 -35.30 -39.78 -25.70
CA ASP A 248 -36.06 -41.01 -25.95
C ASP A 248 -36.84 -40.87 -27.28
N PRO A 249 -36.66 -41.74 -28.26
CA PRO A 249 -37.43 -41.73 -29.48
C PRO A 249 -38.71 -42.56 -29.32
N ASN A 250 -39.82 -41.89 -28.97
CA ASN A 250 -41.19 -42.38 -29.27
C ASN A 250 -42.15 -41.21 -29.48
#